data_a256c3d866edf455a5e61a2bd0f9b141
#
_entry.id   a256c3d866edf455a5e61a2bd0f9b141
#
_cell.length_a   1.000
_cell.length_b   1.000
_cell.length_c   1.000
_cell.angle_alpha   90.00
_cell.angle_beta   90.00
_cell.angle_gamma   90.00
#
_symmetry.space_group_name_H-M   'P 1'
#
loop_
_entity.id
_entity.type
_entity.pdbx_description
1 polymer ?
#
loop_
_entity_poly.entity_id
_entity_poly.type
_entity_poly.pdbx_seq_one_letter_code
_entity_poly.pdbx_strand_id
1 'polypeptide(L)'
;MGRMTASPGRRVLLAAPRGYCAGVDRAVIAVEKALEQYGAPVYVRHEIVHNKYVVQTLEKKGAIFVERTEEVPPGNIVMFSAHGVAPVVHEEAARGKLATIDATCPLVTKVHKEAVRFANEDYDILLIGHEGHEEVIGTSGEAPDHIQLVDGPADVAKVEVRDESKVVWLSQTTLSVDETMETVDALKEKFPQLISPPSDDICYATQNRQLAVKQMGAEAELVIVVGSRNSSNSKRLVEVAKLAGSRDAYLVDFASEIDEAWLEGVTTVGVTSGASVPEVLVEEVLEFLAQRGYGDVELVKAAEESITFSLPKELRRDLREEAAALVAERKGTAGQ
;
A
#
# COMPACT_ATOMS: atom_id res chain seq x y z
N MET A 1 -46.06 -32.65 -9.70
CA MET A 1 -45.64 -31.59 -8.79
C MET A 1 -44.14 -31.39 -8.95
N GLY A 2 -43.73 -30.53 -9.87
CA GLY A 2 -42.32 -30.17 -10.05
C GLY A 2 -41.87 -29.31 -8.89
N ARG A 3 -40.84 -29.72 -8.19
CA ARG A 3 -40.10 -28.85 -7.26
C ARG A 3 -39.54 -27.70 -8.11
N MET A 4 -40.07 -26.51 -7.97
CA MET A 4 -39.39 -25.29 -8.35
C MET A 4 -38.13 -25.22 -7.48
N THR A 5 -36.98 -25.53 -8.07
CA THR A 5 -35.72 -25.14 -7.49
C THR A 5 -35.68 -23.61 -7.49
N ALA A 6 -35.75 -23.00 -6.32
CA ALA A 6 -35.47 -21.58 -6.19
C ALA A 6 -34.15 -21.30 -6.88
N SER A 7 -34.11 -20.38 -7.79
CA SER A 7 -32.84 -19.88 -8.34
C SER A 7 -31.96 -19.47 -7.15
N PRO A 8 -30.69 -19.86 -7.12
CA PRO A 8 -29.79 -19.42 -6.06
C PRO A 8 -29.86 -17.89 -5.99
N GLY A 9 -30.19 -17.35 -4.81
CA GLY A 9 -30.30 -15.92 -4.61
C GLY A 9 -28.94 -15.26 -4.95
N ARG A 10 -28.98 -14.05 -5.49
CA ARG A 10 -27.77 -13.26 -5.73
C ARG A 10 -27.11 -12.91 -4.39
N ARG A 11 -25.81 -13.15 -4.27
CA ARG A 11 -25.05 -12.89 -3.04
C ARG A 11 -23.72 -12.18 -3.29
N VAL A 12 -23.20 -11.56 -2.25
CA VAL A 12 -21.87 -10.97 -2.22
C VAL A 12 -20.98 -11.77 -1.27
N LEU A 13 -19.78 -12.12 -1.71
CA LEU A 13 -18.70 -12.58 -0.85
C LEU A 13 -17.80 -11.38 -0.53
N LEU A 14 -17.78 -10.94 0.72
CA LEU A 14 -17.04 -9.78 1.14
C LEU A 14 -15.74 -10.19 1.83
N ALA A 15 -14.59 -9.84 1.24
CA ALA A 15 -13.29 -10.20 1.77
C ALA A 15 -12.98 -9.51 3.11
N ALA A 16 -12.33 -10.23 4.02
CA ALA A 16 -11.73 -9.70 5.23
C ALA A 16 -10.35 -10.34 5.49
N PRO A 17 -9.29 -9.56 5.72
CA PRO A 17 -9.28 -8.10 5.79
C PRO A 17 -9.39 -7.43 4.40
N ARG A 18 -9.80 -6.17 4.42
CA ARG A 18 -9.86 -5.24 3.30
C ARG A 18 -9.62 -3.82 3.81
N GLY A 19 -9.56 -2.84 2.90
CA GLY A 19 -9.42 -1.43 3.29
C GLY A 19 -8.09 -1.09 3.93
N TYR A 20 -8.02 0.03 4.65
CA TYR A 20 -6.79 0.57 5.20
C TYR A 20 -5.96 -0.45 5.97
N CYS A 21 -4.67 -0.53 5.64
CA CYS A 21 -3.68 -1.17 6.49
C CYS A 21 -3.09 -0.16 7.49
N ALA A 22 -2.39 -0.65 8.51
CA ALA A 22 -1.78 0.21 9.52
C ALA A 22 -0.80 1.26 8.96
N GLY A 23 -0.09 0.93 7.86
CA GLY A 23 0.83 1.88 7.20
C GLY A 23 0.09 3.02 6.53
N VAL A 24 -0.99 2.71 5.82
CA VAL A 24 -1.85 3.69 5.15
C VAL A 24 -2.58 4.56 6.17
N ASP A 25 -3.22 3.96 7.17
CA ASP A 25 -3.93 4.68 8.23
C ASP A 25 -3.00 5.69 8.91
N ARG A 26 -1.79 5.26 9.29
CA ARG A 26 -0.75 6.12 9.85
C ARG A 26 -0.42 7.30 8.93
N ALA A 27 -0.26 7.08 7.62
CA ALA A 27 0.14 8.10 6.67
C ALA A 27 -0.98 9.14 6.45
N VAL A 28 -2.22 8.70 6.31
CA VAL A 28 -3.39 9.59 6.15
C VAL A 28 -3.59 10.42 7.40
N ILE A 29 -3.60 9.81 8.59
CA ILE A 29 -3.71 10.52 9.88
C ILE A 29 -2.55 11.51 10.05
N ALA A 30 -1.34 11.19 9.59
CA ALA A 30 -0.21 12.11 9.69
C ALA A 30 -0.45 13.41 8.89
N VAL A 31 -1.02 13.34 7.68
CA VAL A 31 -1.38 14.55 6.90
C VAL A 31 -2.46 15.35 7.61
N GLU A 32 -3.51 14.68 8.10
CA GLU A 32 -4.60 15.35 8.83
C GLU A 32 -4.07 16.06 10.09
N LYS A 33 -3.21 15.40 10.86
CA LYS A 33 -2.60 15.99 12.06
C LYS A 33 -1.65 17.13 11.72
N ALA A 34 -0.90 17.06 10.63
CA ALA A 34 -0.07 18.16 10.18
C ALA A 34 -0.92 19.37 9.78
N LEU A 35 -2.04 19.18 9.08
CA LEU A 35 -2.99 20.24 8.74
C LEU A 35 -3.65 20.86 9.99
N GLU A 36 -4.01 20.05 10.98
CA GLU A 36 -4.57 20.52 12.25
C GLU A 36 -3.56 21.37 13.04
N GLN A 37 -2.30 20.95 13.08
CA GLN A 37 -1.28 21.53 13.93
C GLN A 37 -0.61 22.76 13.33
N TYR A 38 -0.31 22.70 12.03
CA TYR A 38 0.45 23.77 11.36
C TYR A 38 -0.43 24.66 10.46
N GLY A 39 -1.68 24.24 10.21
CA GLY A 39 -2.56 24.90 9.24
C GLY A 39 -2.20 24.57 7.79
N ALA A 40 -3.10 24.94 6.89
CA ALA A 40 -2.87 24.83 5.46
C ALA A 40 -1.98 25.97 4.94
N PRO A 41 -1.16 25.73 3.90
CA PRO A 41 -0.99 24.46 3.22
C PRO A 41 0.04 23.54 3.89
N VAL A 42 -0.19 22.23 3.77
CA VAL A 42 0.84 21.19 3.99
C VAL A 42 1.13 20.55 2.64
N TYR A 43 2.39 20.54 2.25
CA TYR A 43 2.80 19.93 0.99
C TYR A 43 3.06 18.44 1.17
N VAL A 44 2.69 17.65 0.19
CA VAL A 44 2.91 16.20 0.18
C VAL A 44 3.60 15.84 -1.13
N ARG A 45 4.79 15.24 -1.04
CA ARG A 45 5.51 14.80 -2.22
C ARG A 45 4.90 13.49 -2.73
N HIS A 46 4.48 13.48 -3.99
CA HIS A 46 3.66 12.45 -4.63
C HIS A 46 2.35 12.22 -3.86
N GLU A 47 1.58 11.23 -4.20
CA GLU A 47 0.40 10.85 -3.42
C GLU A 47 0.81 10.25 -2.08
N ILE A 48 0.19 10.67 -0.98
CA ILE A 48 0.49 10.12 0.36
C ILE A 48 0.28 8.60 0.39
N VAL A 49 -0.72 8.12 -0.31
CA VAL A 49 -1.03 6.73 -0.64
C VAL A 49 -1.74 6.70 -1.99
N HIS A 50 -1.61 5.61 -2.75
CA HIS A 50 -2.23 5.49 -4.07
C HIS A 50 -3.73 5.25 -3.96
N ASN A 51 -4.48 6.32 -3.72
CA ASN A 51 -5.94 6.31 -3.73
C ASN A 51 -6.50 7.70 -4.08
N LYS A 52 -7.22 7.77 -5.19
CA LYS A 52 -7.79 9.01 -5.73
C LYS A 52 -8.72 9.75 -4.76
N TYR A 53 -9.59 9.02 -4.06
CA TYR A 53 -10.51 9.60 -3.08
C TYR A 53 -9.75 10.21 -1.90
N VAL A 54 -8.72 9.53 -1.41
CA VAL A 54 -7.88 10.01 -0.29
C VAL A 54 -7.18 11.31 -0.68
N VAL A 55 -6.53 11.31 -1.86
CA VAL A 55 -5.86 12.52 -2.39
C VAL A 55 -6.84 13.69 -2.48
N GLN A 56 -7.98 13.51 -3.15
CA GLN A 56 -9.01 14.55 -3.27
C GLN A 56 -9.58 15.02 -1.94
N THR A 57 -9.69 14.13 -0.95
CA THR A 57 -10.19 14.48 0.37
C THR A 57 -9.18 15.33 1.14
N LEU A 58 -7.89 15.00 1.05
CA LEU A 58 -6.83 15.76 1.69
C LEU A 58 -6.59 17.12 1.01
N GLU A 59 -6.71 17.20 -0.33
CA GLU A 59 -6.68 18.46 -1.08
C GLU A 59 -7.77 19.43 -0.59
N LYS A 60 -9.00 18.93 -0.42
CA LYS A 60 -10.11 19.74 0.13
C LYS A 60 -9.85 20.24 1.56
N LYS A 61 -8.98 19.56 2.31
CA LYS A 61 -8.55 19.96 3.67
C LYS A 61 -7.35 20.92 3.65
N GLY A 62 -6.73 21.15 2.49
CA GLY A 62 -5.61 22.09 2.31
C GLY A 62 -4.24 21.44 2.13
N ALA A 63 -4.17 20.14 1.87
CA ALA A 63 -2.94 19.52 1.40
C ALA A 63 -2.67 19.92 -0.07
N ILE A 64 -1.40 20.10 -0.43
CA ILE A 64 -0.97 20.38 -1.80
C ILE A 64 0.00 19.26 -2.20
N PHE A 65 -0.39 18.47 -3.21
CA PHE A 65 0.44 17.41 -3.74
C PHE A 65 1.38 17.97 -4.80
N VAL A 66 2.67 17.62 -4.69
CA VAL A 66 3.75 18.06 -5.59
C VAL A 66 4.54 16.86 -6.07
N GLU A 67 5.09 16.95 -7.28
CA GLU A 67 5.94 15.89 -7.84
C GLU A 67 7.38 15.97 -7.29
N ARG A 68 7.88 17.18 -7.04
CA ARG A 68 9.26 17.42 -6.63
C ARG A 68 9.33 18.34 -5.43
N THR A 69 10.34 18.16 -4.61
CA THR A 69 10.61 18.99 -3.42
C THR A 69 10.88 20.45 -3.76
N GLU A 70 11.44 20.73 -4.95
CA GLU A 70 11.71 22.10 -5.41
C GLU A 70 10.44 22.94 -5.68
N GLU A 71 9.30 22.29 -5.85
CA GLU A 71 8.01 22.96 -6.02
C GLU A 71 7.48 23.54 -4.71
N VAL A 72 8.04 23.11 -3.58
CA VAL A 72 7.63 23.57 -2.24
C VAL A 72 8.36 24.87 -1.89
N PRO A 73 7.66 25.97 -1.58
CA PRO A 73 8.32 27.21 -1.20
C PRO A 73 9.13 27.04 0.09
N PRO A 74 10.31 27.68 0.19
CA PRO A 74 11.17 27.59 1.37
C PRO A 74 10.45 27.93 2.67
N GLY A 75 10.77 27.21 3.75
CA GLY A 75 10.16 27.42 5.08
C GLY A 75 8.83 26.71 5.28
N ASN A 76 8.31 26.01 4.27
CA ASN A 76 7.09 25.22 4.39
C ASN A 76 7.37 23.77 4.82
N ILE A 77 6.29 23.06 5.15
CA ILE A 77 6.34 21.63 5.51
C ILE A 77 6.13 20.81 4.26
N VAL A 78 6.98 19.81 4.06
CA VAL A 78 6.79 18.75 3.09
C VAL A 78 6.69 17.39 3.78
N MET A 79 5.70 16.62 3.40
CA MET A 79 5.53 15.24 3.86
C MET A 79 5.99 14.26 2.79
N PHE A 80 6.70 13.22 3.21
CA PHE A 80 7.03 12.10 2.35
C PHE A 80 5.98 11.00 2.51
N SER A 81 5.66 10.36 1.38
CA SER A 81 4.57 9.39 1.29
C SER A 81 4.86 8.09 2.05
N ALA A 82 3.83 7.24 2.19
CA ALA A 82 3.96 5.92 2.79
C ALA A 82 4.95 5.00 2.04
N HIS A 83 5.22 5.29 0.77
CA HIS A 83 6.07 4.48 -0.11
C HIS A 83 7.57 4.63 0.15
N GLY A 84 7.96 5.64 0.94
CA GLY A 84 9.36 5.98 1.17
C GLY A 84 9.96 6.82 0.05
N VAL A 85 11.13 7.37 0.32
CA VAL A 85 11.89 8.18 -0.63
C VAL A 85 13.37 7.84 -0.53
N ALA A 86 14.10 8.04 -1.63
CA ALA A 86 15.56 7.90 -1.65
C ALA A 86 16.23 8.96 -0.75
N PRO A 87 17.44 8.71 -0.20
CA PRO A 87 18.18 9.67 0.63
C PRO A 87 18.38 11.03 -0.04
N VAL A 88 18.56 11.07 -1.33
CA VAL A 88 18.73 12.33 -2.11
C VAL A 88 17.53 13.28 -1.95
N VAL A 89 16.32 12.75 -1.77
CA VAL A 89 15.12 13.57 -1.58
C VAL A 89 15.14 14.28 -0.20
N HIS A 90 15.67 13.64 0.82
CA HIS A 90 15.90 14.27 2.13
C HIS A 90 16.94 15.41 2.02
N GLU A 91 18.00 15.21 1.24
CA GLU A 91 19.00 16.23 0.99
C GLU A 91 18.43 17.43 0.21
N GLU A 92 17.60 17.16 -0.81
CA GLU A 92 16.88 18.19 -1.58
C GLU A 92 15.99 19.04 -0.66
N ALA A 93 15.18 18.41 0.19
CA ALA A 93 14.35 19.10 1.16
C ALA A 93 15.18 19.95 2.13
N ALA A 94 16.32 19.43 2.60
CA ALA A 94 17.23 20.19 3.46
C ALA A 94 17.84 21.40 2.75
N ARG A 95 18.27 21.24 1.48
CA ARG A 95 18.74 22.37 0.64
C ARG A 95 17.66 23.42 0.41
N GLY A 96 16.39 22.95 0.23
CA GLY A 96 15.22 23.81 0.09
C GLY A 96 14.80 24.50 1.39
N LYS A 97 15.44 24.21 2.53
CA LYS A 97 15.07 24.68 3.88
C LYS A 97 13.63 24.31 4.24
N LEU A 98 13.21 23.12 3.87
CA LEU A 98 11.88 22.60 4.18
C LEU A 98 11.89 21.88 5.54
N ALA A 99 10.80 22.01 6.29
CA ALA A 99 10.53 21.12 7.41
C ALA A 99 9.94 19.81 6.88
N THR A 100 10.51 18.69 7.26
CA THR A 100 10.09 17.38 6.74
C THR A 100 9.33 16.56 7.76
N ILE A 101 8.24 15.91 7.34
CA ILE A 101 7.52 14.89 8.10
C ILE A 101 7.56 13.61 7.28
N ASP A 102 8.19 12.58 7.81
CA ASP A 102 8.36 11.31 7.09
C ASP A 102 7.24 10.33 7.46
N ALA A 103 6.29 10.14 6.53
CA ALA A 103 5.19 9.19 6.67
C ALA A 103 5.51 7.80 6.12
N THR A 104 6.74 7.51 5.72
CA THR A 104 7.15 6.18 5.22
C THR A 104 6.67 5.07 6.13
N CYS A 105 6.03 4.06 5.54
CA CYS A 105 5.56 2.89 6.28
C CYS A 105 6.74 2.17 6.97
N PRO A 106 6.62 1.78 8.25
CA PRO A 106 7.70 1.06 8.94
C PRO A 106 8.15 -0.23 8.23
N LEU A 107 7.26 -0.87 7.47
CA LEU A 107 7.60 -2.08 6.69
C LEU A 107 8.42 -1.75 5.45
N VAL A 108 8.20 -0.60 4.82
CA VAL A 108 9.06 -0.07 3.74
C VAL A 108 10.41 0.36 4.33
N THR A 109 10.40 1.05 5.47
CA THR A 109 11.64 1.42 6.17
C THR A 109 12.50 0.20 6.52
N LYS A 110 11.88 -0.96 6.80
CA LYS A 110 12.59 -2.23 7.01
C LYS A 110 13.39 -2.61 5.76
N VAL A 111 12.77 -2.61 4.59
CA VAL A 111 13.42 -2.96 3.30
C VAL A 111 14.57 -2.01 3.00
N HIS A 112 14.37 -0.69 3.18
CA HIS A 112 15.43 0.32 3.04
C HIS A 112 16.64 0.01 3.95
N LYS A 113 16.40 -0.31 5.23
CA LYS A 113 17.48 -0.65 6.17
C LYS A 113 18.21 -1.93 5.79
N GLU A 114 17.50 -2.91 5.27
CA GLU A 114 18.12 -4.15 4.78
C GLU A 114 18.98 -3.88 3.54
N ALA A 115 18.51 -3.05 2.61
CA ALA A 115 19.30 -2.61 1.46
C ALA A 115 20.61 -1.95 1.90
N VAL A 116 20.55 -0.99 2.82
CA VAL A 116 21.75 -0.34 3.38
C VAL A 116 22.67 -1.32 4.08
N ARG A 117 22.12 -2.24 4.87
CA ARG A 117 22.92 -3.24 5.58
C ARG A 117 23.67 -4.16 4.61
N PHE A 118 22.97 -4.74 3.63
CA PHE A 118 23.59 -5.65 2.67
C PHE A 118 24.61 -4.94 1.77
N ALA A 119 24.35 -3.69 1.38
CA ALA A 119 25.32 -2.88 0.64
C ALA A 119 26.59 -2.63 1.46
N ASN A 120 26.48 -2.34 2.76
CA ASN A 120 27.63 -2.16 3.65
C ASN A 120 28.46 -3.45 3.86
N GLU A 121 27.84 -4.61 3.66
CA GLU A 121 28.48 -5.94 3.67
C GLU A 121 28.98 -6.36 2.27
N ASP A 122 28.89 -5.44 1.29
CA ASP A 122 29.30 -5.63 -0.12
C ASP A 122 28.56 -6.76 -0.84
N TYR A 123 27.25 -6.88 -0.61
CA TYR A 123 26.37 -7.76 -1.37
C TYR A 123 25.85 -7.09 -2.63
N ASP A 124 25.63 -7.88 -3.68
CA ASP A 124 24.74 -7.54 -4.78
C ASP A 124 23.31 -7.80 -4.35
N ILE A 125 22.45 -6.79 -4.50
CA ILE A 125 21.06 -6.81 -4.05
C ILE A 125 20.15 -6.88 -5.27
N LEU A 126 19.40 -7.97 -5.39
CA LEU A 126 18.41 -8.15 -6.44
C LEU A 126 17.05 -7.70 -5.90
N LEU A 127 16.63 -6.49 -6.27
CA LEU A 127 15.35 -5.93 -5.84
C LEU A 127 14.25 -6.38 -6.79
N ILE A 128 13.38 -7.27 -6.33
CA ILE A 128 12.19 -7.69 -7.08
C ILE A 128 11.13 -6.60 -6.94
N GLY A 129 10.69 -6.03 -8.07
CA GLY A 129 9.73 -4.92 -8.07
C GLY A 129 9.47 -4.38 -9.46
N HIS A 130 8.50 -3.47 -9.56
CA HIS A 130 8.11 -2.87 -10.83
C HIS A 130 8.87 -1.58 -11.09
N GLU A 131 9.44 -1.46 -12.28
CA GLU A 131 10.11 -0.25 -12.73
C GLU A 131 9.18 0.98 -12.63
N GLY A 132 9.70 2.08 -12.12
CA GLY A 132 8.97 3.33 -11.95
C GLY A 132 8.05 3.40 -10.73
N HIS A 133 7.91 2.34 -9.94
CA HIS A 133 7.16 2.40 -8.68
C HIS A 133 7.96 3.17 -7.61
N GLU A 134 7.29 4.08 -6.88
CA GLU A 134 7.94 4.96 -5.89
C GLU A 134 8.72 4.20 -4.82
N GLU A 135 8.17 3.09 -4.33
CA GLU A 135 8.83 2.22 -3.35
C GLU A 135 10.14 1.61 -3.90
N VAL A 136 10.13 1.23 -5.19
CA VAL A 136 11.33 0.71 -5.88
C VAL A 136 12.37 1.81 -6.07
N ILE A 137 11.95 3.00 -6.49
CA ILE A 137 12.83 4.18 -6.63
C ILE A 137 13.45 4.53 -5.27
N GLY A 138 12.65 4.57 -4.21
CA GLY A 138 13.09 4.85 -2.85
C GLY A 138 14.14 3.86 -2.37
N THR A 139 13.83 2.57 -2.45
CA THR A 139 14.73 1.49 -2.02
C THR A 139 16.02 1.45 -2.86
N SER A 140 15.91 1.58 -4.19
CA SER A 140 17.10 1.58 -5.07
C SER A 140 18.02 2.76 -4.78
N GLY A 141 17.47 3.90 -4.36
CA GLY A 141 18.24 5.07 -3.98
C GLY A 141 19.04 4.91 -2.69
N GLU A 142 18.75 3.92 -1.84
CA GLU A 142 19.51 3.65 -0.63
C GLU A 142 20.93 3.09 -0.92
N ALA A 143 21.06 2.33 -2.01
CA ALA A 143 22.34 1.71 -2.40
C ALA A 143 22.42 1.51 -3.92
N PRO A 144 22.47 2.59 -4.72
CA PRO A 144 22.33 2.51 -6.17
C PRO A 144 23.42 1.68 -6.84
N ASP A 145 24.61 1.62 -6.26
CA ASP A 145 25.75 0.85 -6.80
C ASP A 145 25.67 -0.65 -6.49
N HIS A 146 24.74 -1.08 -5.62
CA HIS A 146 24.59 -2.45 -5.17
C HIS A 146 23.25 -3.07 -5.59
N ILE A 147 22.27 -2.27 -6.00
CA ILE A 147 20.92 -2.73 -6.29
C ILE A 147 20.71 -2.86 -7.80
N GLN A 148 20.27 -4.06 -8.21
CA GLN A 148 19.75 -4.32 -9.54
C GLN A 148 18.27 -4.69 -9.45
N LEU A 149 17.44 -4.01 -10.27
CA LEU A 149 16.00 -4.28 -10.35
C LEU A 149 15.74 -5.55 -11.17
N VAL A 150 14.81 -6.37 -10.68
CA VAL A 150 14.30 -7.58 -11.34
C VAL A 150 12.78 -7.50 -11.36
N ASP A 151 12.18 -7.24 -12.52
CA ASP A 151 10.72 -7.04 -12.63
C ASP A 151 9.93 -8.37 -12.72
N GLY A 152 10.64 -9.48 -12.92
CA GLY A 152 10.01 -10.80 -12.93
C GLY A 152 10.93 -11.91 -13.43
N PRO A 153 10.44 -13.15 -13.58
CA PRO A 153 11.28 -14.30 -13.97
C PRO A 153 12.00 -14.10 -15.31
N ALA A 154 11.39 -13.35 -16.25
CA ALA A 154 11.98 -13.08 -17.56
C ALA A 154 13.26 -12.24 -17.51
N ASP A 155 13.43 -11.45 -16.46
CA ASP A 155 14.61 -10.59 -16.28
C ASP A 155 15.78 -11.34 -15.63
N VAL A 156 15.55 -12.48 -15.01
CA VAL A 156 16.58 -13.27 -14.32
C VAL A 156 17.76 -13.59 -15.24
N ALA A 157 17.50 -13.87 -16.52
CA ALA A 157 18.56 -14.16 -17.50
C ALA A 157 19.54 -12.99 -17.68
N LYS A 158 19.08 -11.74 -17.48
CA LYS A 158 19.85 -10.50 -17.67
C LYS A 158 20.64 -10.09 -16.43
N VAL A 159 20.35 -10.70 -15.26
CA VAL A 159 21.00 -10.35 -14.00
C VAL A 159 22.48 -10.72 -14.05
N GLU A 160 23.35 -9.76 -13.72
CA GLU A 160 24.78 -9.97 -13.56
C GLU A 160 25.19 -9.55 -12.14
N VAL A 161 26.05 -10.34 -11.51
CA VAL A 161 26.52 -10.09 -10.14
C VAL A 161 28.05 -10.12 -10.10
N ARG A 162 28.62 -9.37 -9.16
CA ARG A 162 30.09 -9.28 -8.98
C ARG A 162 30.65 -10.53 -8.31
N ASP A 163 29.90 -11.07 -7.33
CA ASP A 163 30.28 -12.27 -6.56
C ASP A 163 29.04 -13.10 -6.26
N GLU A 164 28.91 -14.28 -6.89
CA GLU A 164 27.77 -15.18 -6.70
C GLU A 164 27.61 -15.70 -5.26
N SER A 165 28.67 -15.61 -4.44
CA SER A 165 28.62 -15.96 -3.02
C SER A 165 28.04 -14.86 -2.14
N LYS A 166 27.84 -13.66 -2.68
CA LYS A 166 27.36 -12.44 -1.97
C LYS A 166 26.17 -11.83 -2.70
N VAL A 167 25.12 -12.61 -2.89
CA VAL A 167 23.88 -12.16 -3.53
C VAL A 167 22.70 -12.32 -2.60
N VAL A 168 21.88 -11.29 -2.47
CA VAL A 168 20.66 -11.29 -1.69
C VAL A 168 19.51 -10.75 -2.53
N TRP A 169 18.30 -11.28 -2.35
CA TRP A 169 17.12 -10.65 -2.91
C TRP A 169 16.36 -9.86 -1.85
N LEU A 170 15.75 -8.77 -2.25
CA LEU A 170 14.74 -8.00 -1.51
C LEU A 170 13.53 -7.80 -2.42
N SER A 171 12.40 -7.37 -1.89
CA SER A 171 11.23 -7.10 -2.72
C SER A 171 10.45 -5.84 -2.32
N GLN A 172 9.74 -5.30 -3.31
CA GLN A 172 8.67 -4.33 -3.09
C GLN A 172 7.58 -4.96 -2.21
N THR A 173 7.00 -4.19 -1.28
CA THR A 173 6.09 -4.73 -0.25
C THR A 173 4.69 -5.11 -0.78
N THR A 174 4.34 -4.72 -2.00
CA THR A 174 2.99 -4.82 -2.57
C THR A 174 2.86 -5.75 -3.78
N LEU A 175 3.83 -6.64 -3.97
CA LEU A 175 3.83 -7.61 -5.07
C LEU A 175 2.87 -8.79 -4.84
N SER A 176 2.59 -9.54 -5.90
CA SER A 176 2.02 -10.88 -5.79
C SER A 176 2.99 -11.82 -5.08
N VAL A 177 2.51 -12.55 -4.07
CA VAL A 177 3.34 -13.53 -3.36
C VAL A 177 3.81 -14.61 -4.31
N ASP A 178 2.89 -15.15 -5.14
CA ASP A 178 3.17 -16.26 -6.04
C ASP A 178 4.19 -15.87 -7.13
N GLU A 179 3.99 -14.72 -7.80
CA GLU A 179 4.92 -14.21 -8.81
C GLU A 179 6.30 -13.87 -8.25
N THR A 180 6.34 -13.32 -7.02
CA THR A 180 7.61 -13.07 -6.34
C THR A 180 8.36 -14.36 -6.09
N MET A 181 7.66 -15.41 -5.63
CA MET A 181 8.31 -16.71 -5.38
C MET A 181 8.76 -17.39 -6.66
N GLU A 182 8.03 -17.27 -7.77
CA GLU A 182 8.50 -17.74 -9.10
C GLU A 182 9.81 -17.05 -9.50
N THR A 183 9.90 -15.73 -9.29
CA THR A 183 11.13 -14.97 -9.56
C THR A 183 12.27 -15.40 -8.64
N VAL A 184 12.00 -15.61 -7.35
CA VAL A 184 12.98 -16.08 -6.36
C VAL A 184 13.49 -17.47 -6.71
N ASP A 185 12.62 -18.38 -7.13
CA ASP A 185 13.01 -19.73 -7.51
C ASP A 185 13.90 -19.72 -8.77
N ALA A 186 13.55 -18.91 -9.78
CA ALA A 186 14.41 -18.73 -10.96
C ALA A 186 15.78 -18.09 -10.59
N LEU A 187 15.79 -17.15 -9.65
CA LEU A 187 17.05 -16.58 -9.14
C LEU A 187 17.90 -17.60 -8.39
N LYS A 188 17.28 -18.48 -7.58
CA LYS A 188 17.99 -19.56 -6.88
C LYS A 188 18.56 -20.62 -7.83
N GLU A 189 17.88 -20.89 -8.93
CA GLU A 189 18.44 -21.78 -9.99
C GLU A 189 19.70 -21.17 -10.61
N LYS A 190 19.70 -19.85 -10.85
CA LYS A 190 20.86 -19.13 -11.40
C LYS A 190 21.96 -18.90 -10.37
N PHE A 191 21.60 -18.55 -9.13
CA PHE A 191 22.50 -18.27 -8.02
C PHE A 191 22.21 -19.19 -6.83
N PRO A 192 22.78 -20.38 -6.77
CA PRO A 192 22.48 -21.37 -5.72
C PRO A 192 22.78 -20.90 -4.30
N GLN A 193 23.63 -19.88 -4.12
CA GLN A 193 23.98 -19.29 -2.83
C GLN A 193 23.14 -18.04 -2.50
N LEU A 194 22.11 -17.73 -3.30
CA LEU A 194 21.24 -16.58 -3.09
C LEU A 194 20.67 -16.57 -1.67
N ILE A 195 20.87 -15.48 -0.96
CA ILE A 195 20.37 -15.29 0.40
C ILE A 195 18.97 -14.66 0.33
N SER A 196 18.07 -15.15 1.19
CA SER A 196 16.75 -14.55 1.43
C SER A 196 16.83 -13.48 2.52
N PRO A 197 15.95 -12.46 2.49
CA PRO A 197 15.82 -11.52 3.59
C PRO A 197 15.48 -12.26 4.90
N PRO A 198 15.82 -11.70 6.07
CA PRO A 198 15.61 -12.37 7.37
C PRO A 198 14.13 -12.54 7.73
N SER A 199 13.24 -11.80 7.09
CA SER A 199 11.78 -11.93 7.16
C SER A 199 11.17 -11.45 5.85
N ASP A 200 9.91 -11.84 5.60
CA ASP A 200 9.21 -11.47 4.37
C ASP A 200 9.20 -9.95 4.14
N ASP A 201 9.48 -9.53 2.91
CA ASP A 201 9.40 -8.14 2.49
C ASP A 201 7.99 -7.80 2.03
N ILE A 202 7.27 -8.74 1.39
CA ILE A 202 5.86 -8.54 1.08
C ILE A 202 5.10 -8.38 2.40
N CYS A 203 4.48 -7.22 2.58
CA CYS A 203 3.89 -6.87 3.86
C CYS A 203 2.67 -7.76 4.21
N TYR A 204 2.42 -7.95 5.51
CA TYR A 204 1.30 -8.75 6.02
C TYR A 204 -0.04 -8.31 5.40
N ALA A 205 -0.23 -7.01 5.20
CA ALA A 205 -1.46 -6.47 4.65
C ALA A 205 -1.69 -6.90 3.19
N THR A 206 -0.64 -6.95 2.40
CA THR A 206 -0.66 -7.47 1.03
C THR A 206 -0.96 -8.97 1.03
N GLN A 207 -0.24 -9.73 1.85
CA GLN A 207 -0.42 -11.19 1.95
C GLN A 207 -1.85 -11.56 2.39
N ASN A 208 -2.36 -10.91 3.44
CA ASN A 208 -3.69 -11.20 3.97
C ASN A 208 -4.81 -10.90 2.97
N ARG A 209 -4.71 -9.76 2.23
CA ARG A 209 -5.71 -9.42 1.21
C ARG A 209 -5.68 -10.38 0.04
N GLN A 210 -4.49 -10.80 -0.41
CA GLN A 210 -4.36 -11.83 -1.44
C GLN A 210 -4.94 -13.16 -0.97
N LEU A 211 -4.70 -13.55 0.28
CA LEU A 211 -5.26 -14.78 0.86
C LEU A 211 -6.80 -14.73 0.88
N ALA A 212 -7.40 -13.59 1.28
CA ALA A 212 -8.84 -13.41 1.29
C ALA A 212 -9.44 -13.53 -0.12
N VAL A 213 -8.79 -12.93 -1.13
CA VAL A 213 -9.20 -13.03 -2.51
C VAL A 213 -9.09 -14.46 -3.03
N LYS A 214 -8.01 -15.18 -2.70
CA LYS A 214 -7.85 -16.60 -3.08
C LYS A 214 -8.96 -17.48 -2.50
N GLN A 215 -9.39 -17.22 -1.25
CA GLN A 215 -10.46 -18.00 -0.61
C GLN A 215 -11.82 -17.78 -1.27
N MET A 216 -12.13 -16.57 -1.73
CA MET A 216 -13.41 -16.29 -2.38
C MET A 216 -13.42 -16.53 -3.89
N GLY A 217 -12.24 -16.49 -4.53
CA GLY A 217 -12.13 -16.50 -5.99
C GLY A 217 -12.69 -17.75 -6.65
N ALA A 218 -12.63 -18.90 -5.98
CA ALA A 218 -13.20 -20.16 -6.50
C ALA A 218 -14.74 -20.16 -6.55
N GLU A 219 -15.40 -19.35 -5.71
CA GLU A 219 -16.85 -19.28 -5.63
C GLU A 219 -17.42 -18.02 -6.29
N ALA A 220 -16.65 -16.94 -6.36
CA ALA A 220 -17.05 -15.68 -6.97
C ALA A 220 -16.92 -15.74 -8.49
N GLU A 221 -18.03 -15.63 -9.19
CA GLU A 221 -18.05 -15.57 -10.68
C GLU A 221 -17.44 -14.28 -11.19
N LEU A 222 -17.62 -13.18 -10.45
CA LEU A 222 -17.10 -11.85 -10.70
C LEU A 222 -16.46 -11.32 -9.42
N VAL A 223 -15.28 -10.71 -9.51
CA VAL A 223 -14.67 -9.99 -8.38
C VAL A 223 -14.55 -8.51 -8.69
N ILE A 224 -15.09 -7.67 -7.81
CA ILE A 224 -14.91 -6.23 -7.85
C ILE A 224 -13.85 -5.86 -6.81
N VAL A 225 -12.75 -5.28 -7.28
CA VAL A 225 -11.69 -4.75 -6.45
C VAL A 225 -11.82 -3.24 -6.39
N VAL A 226 -12.10 -2.70 -5.22
CA VAL A 226 -12.09 -1.25 -5.02
C VAL A 226 -10.67 -0.77 -4.85
N GLY A 227 -10.23 0.23 -5.64
CA GLY A 227 -8.88 0.75 -5.59
C GLY A 227 -8.49 1.52 -6.84
N SER A 228 -7.40 2.26 -6.77
CA SER A 228 -6.92 3.10 -7.86
C SER A 228 -5.95 2.37 -8.79
N ARG A 229 -5.96 2.77 -10.05
CA ARG A 229 -5.15 2.12 -11.11
C ARG A 229 -3.64 2.24 -10.90
N ASN A 230 -3.17 3.23 -10.16
CA ASN A 230 -1.76 3.39 -9.80
C ASN A 230 -1.37 2.64 -8.51
N SER A 231 -2.34 2.01 -7.82
CA SER A 231 -2.07 1.17 -6.65
C SER A 231 -1.60 -0.23 -7.07
N SER A 232 -0.34 -0.56 -6.83
CA SER A 232 0.22 -1.89 -7.08
C SER A 232 -0.58 -2.97 -6.34
N ASN A 233 -0.83 -2.78 -5.04
CA ASN A 233 -1.62 -3.72 -4.24
C ASN A 233 -3.00 -3.99 -4.87
N SER A 234 -3.73 -2.95 -5.30
CA SER A 234 -5.07 -3.11 -5.87
C SER A 234 -5.06 -3.85 -7.20
N LYS A 235 -4.08 -3.57 -8.07
CA LYS A 235 -3.91 -4.30 -9.34
C LYS A 235 -3.65 -5.79 -9.10
N ARG A 236 -2.76 -6.12 -8.14
CA ARG A 236 -2.44 -7.51 -7.82
C ARG A 236 -3.66 -8.29 -7.34
N LEU A 237 -4.60 -7.66 -6.61
CA LEU A 237 -5.83 -8.33 -6.20
C LEU A 237 -6.73 -8.73 -7.38
N VAL A 238 -6.75 -7.96 -8.47
CA VAL A 238 -7.47 -8.33 -9.70
C VAL A 238 -6.85 -9.58 -10.34
N GLU A 239 -5.55 -9.60 -10.43
CA GLU A 239 -4.79 -10.73 -11.00
C GLU A 239 -4.96 -11.99 -10.16
N VAL A 240 -4.80 -11.86 -8.83
CA VAL A 240 -5.01 -12.96 -7.88
C VAL A 240 -6.43 -13.51 -7.96
N ALA A 241 -7.46 -12.65 -8.13
CA ALA A 241 -8.85 -13.10 -8.28
C ALA A 241 -9.03 -13.98 -9.52
N LYS A 242 -8.47 -13.58 -10.66
CA LYS A 242 -8.52 -14.36 -11.91
C LYS A 242 -7.79 -15.70 -11.78
N LEU A 243 -6.59 -15.67 -11.18
CA LEU A 243 -5.81 -16.89 -10.93
C LEU A 243 -6.51 -17.83 -9.94
N ALA A 244 -7.28 -17.30 -9.00
CA ALA A 244 -8.05 -18.09 -8.04
C ALA A 244 -9.33 -18.71 -8.62
N GLY A 245 -9.67 -18.42 -9.89
CA GLY A 245 -10.77 -19.07 -10.62
C GLY A 245 -11.99 -18.20 -10.88
N SER A 246 -11.97 -16.93 -10.50
CA SER A 246 -13.05 -16.00 -10.91
C SER A 246 -13.08 -15.84 -12.42
N ARG A 247 -14.28 -15.89 -13.01
CA ARG A 247 -14.46 -15.70 -14.45
C ARG A 247 -13.94 -14.34 -14.91
N ASP A 248 -14.26 -13.29 -14.12
CA ASP A 248 -13.85 -11.93 -14.36
C ASP A 248 -13.48 -11.21 -13.05
N ALA A 249 -12.59 -10.23 -13.15
CA ALA A 249 -12.26 -9.34 -12.04
C ALA A 249 -11.94 -7.94 -12.57
N TYR A 250 -12.50 -6.91 -11.94
CA TYR A 250 -12.36 -5.52 -12.35
C TYR A 250 -11.92 -4.63 -11.18
N LEU A 251 -11.12 -3.61 -11.52
CA LEU A 251 -10.66 -2.57 -10.60
C LEU A 251 -11.48 -1.31 -10.83
N VAL A 252 -12.05 -0.76 -9.77
CA VAL A 252 -12.82 0.48 -9.79
C VAL A 252 -12.39 1.42 -8.68
N ASP A 253 -12.28 2.71 -8.98
CA ASP A 253 -12.08 3.75 -7.96
C ASP A 253 -13.39 4.00 -7.18
N PHE A 254 -14.54 3.97 -7.87
CA PHE A 254 -15.85 4.32 -7.33
C PHE A 254 -16.93 3.34 -7.82
N ALA A 255 -17.99 3.21 -7.05
CA ALA A 255 -19.15 2.37 -7.43
C ALA A 255 -19.78 2.77 -8.78
N SER A 256 -19.70 4.06 -9.15
CA SER A 256 -20.20 4.59 -10.43
C SER A 256 -19.43 4.10 -11.67
N GLU A 257 -18.27 3.48 -11.49
CA GLU A 257 -17.46 2.90 -12.57
C GLU A 257 -17.84 1.44 -12.86
N ILE A 258 -18.73 0.84 -12.07
CA ILE A 258 -19.19 -0.53 -12.27
C ILE A 258 -20.14 -0.56 -13.47
N ASP A 259 -19.76 -1.31 -14.52
CA ASP A 259 -20.62 -1.57 -15.66
C ASP A 259 -21.64 -2.65 -15.29
N GLU A 260 -22.93 -2.34 -15.46
CA GLU A 260 -24.02 -3.30 -15.20
C GLU A 260 -23.93 -4.55 -16.07
N ALA A 261 -23.32 -4.46 -17.24
CA ALA A 261 -23.08 -5.60 -18.11
C ALA A 261 -22.20 -6.68 -17.46
N TRP A 262 -21.32 -6.30 -16.53
CA TRP A 262 -20.51 -7.28 -15.79
C TRP A 262 -21.35 -8.19 -14.90
N LEU A 263 -22.53 -7.73 -14.47
CA LEU A 263 -23.44 -8.46 -13.58
C LEU A 263 -24.38 -9.41 -14.33
N GLU A 264 -24.38 -9.39 -15.66
CA GLU A 264 -25.25 -10.25 -16.46
C GLU A 264 -24.91 -11.73 -16.26
N GLY A 265 -25.90 -12.50 -15.81
CA GLY A 265 -25.76 -13.92 -15.53
C GLY A 265 -24.91 -14.27 -14.30
N VAL A 266 -24.46 -13.26 -13.52
CA VAL A 266 -23.71 -13.46 -12.27
C VAL A 266 -24.65 -13.66 -11.10
N THR A 267 -24.37 -14.66 -10.28
CA THR A 267 -25.10 -14.94 -9.04
C THR A 267 -24.28 -14.64 -7.79
N THR A 268 -22.96 -14.80 -7.86
CA THR A 268 -22.05 -14.57 -6.75
C THR A 268 -20.98 -13.54 -7.13
N VAL A 269 -21.00 -12.39 -6.48
CA VAL A 269 -20.02 -11.32 -6.65
C VAL A 269 -19.08 -11.29 -5.47
N GLY A 270 -17.78 -11.40 -5.69
CA GLY A 270 -16.76 -11.12 -4.69
C GLY A 270 -16.47 -9.62 -4.61
N VAL A 271 -16.35 -9.07 -3.42
CA VAL A 271 -15.95 -7.67 -3.19
C VAL A 271 -14.75 -7.63 -2.26
N THR A 272 -13.73 -6.91 -2.68
CA THR A 272 -12.54 -6.62 -1.89
C THR A 272 -12.05 -5.21 -2.14
N SER A 273 -11.03 -4.78 -1.41
CA SER A 273 -10.38 -3.51 -1.68
C SER A 273 -8.89 -3.53 -1.36
N GLY A 274 -8.15 -2.65 -2.04
CA GLY A 274 -6.74 -2.45 -1.77
C GLY A 274 -6.48 -1.85 -0.39
N ALA A 275 -5.23 -1.95 0.06
CA ALA A 275 -4.77 -1.49 1.37
C ALA A 275 -4.81 0.04 1.56
N SER A 276 -5.05 0.82 0.50
CA SER A 276 -5.17 2.28 0.52
C SER A 276 -6.61 2.80 0.39
N VAL A 277 -7.60 1.92 0.47
CA VAL A 277 -9.01 2.23 0.22
C VAL A 277 -9.76 2.47 1.54
N PRO A 278 -10.41 3.61 1.75
CA PRO A 278 -11.28 3.81 2.90
C PRO A 278 -12.57 2.99 2.77
N GLU A 279 -13.08 2.50 3.89
CA GLU A 279 -14.24 1.60 3.94
C GLU A 279 -15.48 2.18 3.26
N VAL A 280 -15.67 3.49 3.31
CA VAL A 280 -16.81 4.18 2.67
C VAL A 280 -16.97 3.84 1.18
N LEU A 281 -15.86 3.65 0.45
CA LEU A 281 -15.93 3.27 -0.97
C LEU A 281 -16.38 1.81 -1.17
N VAL A 282 -16.08 0.94 -0.23
CA VAL A 282 -16.58 -0.45 -0.23
C VAL A 282 -18.06 -0.46 0.08
N GLU A 283 -18.50 0.33 1.06
CA GLU A 283 -19.91 0.50 1.41
C GLU A 283 -20.74 0.99 0.23
N GLU A 284 -20.23 1.98 -0.54
CA GLU A 284 -20.87 2.46 -1.78
C GLU A 284 -21.02 1.34 -2.83
N VAL A 285 -20.01 0.48 -2.99
CA VAL A 285 -20.09 -0.68 -3.89
C VAL A 285 -21.12 -1.70 -3.40
N LEU A 286 -21.16 -1.98 -2.10
CA LEU A 286 -22.17 -2.88 -1.53
C LEU A 286 -23.58 -2.34 -1.70
N GLU A 287 -23.79 -1.04 -1.50
CA GLU A 287 -25.09 -0.40 -1.75
C GLU A 287 -25.50 -0.46 -3.23
N PHE A 288 -24.57 -0.19 -4.14
CA PHE A 288 -24.78 -0.34 -5.59
C PHE A 288 -25.25 -1.76 -5.95
N LEU A 289 -24.60 -2.79 -5.38
CA LEU A 289 -24.93 -4.19 -5.62
C LEU A 289 -26.28 -4.58 -4.98
N ALA A 290 -26.55 -4.09 -3.77
CA ALA A 290 -27.83 -4.35 -3.07
C ALA A 290 -29.03 -3.85 -3.87
N GLN A 291 -28.94 -2.67 -4.49
CA GLN A 291 -29.97 -2.09 -5.36
C GLN A 291 -30.25 -2.97 -6.62
N ARG A 292 -29.33 -3.88 -6.95
CA ARG A 292 -29.41 -4.83 -8.08
C ARG A 292 -29.70 -6.27 -7.66
N GLY A 293 -30.10 -6.44 -6.39
CA GLY A 293 -30.57 -7.71 -5.86
C GLY A 293 -29.51 -8.57 -5.19
N TYR A 294 -28.29 -8.05 -4.99
CA TYR A 294 -27.21 -8.70 -4.24
C TYR A 294 -27.23 -8.23 -2.77
N GLY A 295 -28.32 -8.51 -2.06
CA GLY A 295 -28.50 -8.05 -0.67
C GLY A 295 -27.98 -9.04 0.38
N ASP A 296 -27.65 -10.26 0.01
CA ASP A 296 -27.09 -11.27 0.91
C ASP A 296 -25.55 -11.13 0.89
N VAL A 297 -24.98 -10.68 2.01
CA VAL A 297 -23.53 -10.43 2.14
C VAL A 297 -22.92 -11.41 3.12
N GLU A 298 -22.05 -12.27 2.62
CA GLU A 298 -21.29 -13.25 3.39
C GLU A 298 -19.84 -12.78 3.59
N LEU A 299 -19.36 -12.74 4.82
CA LEU A 299 -17.99 -12.36 5.14
C LEU A 299 -17.03 -13.54 4.97
N VAL A 300 -16.05 -13.39 4.07
CA VAL A 300 -14.96 -14.34 3.86
C VAL A 300 -13.73 -13.87 4.65
N LYS A 301 -13.54 -14.44 5.85
CA LYS A 301 -12.48 -14.02 6.78
C LYS A 301 -11.25 -14.89 6.62
N ALA A 302 -10.15 -14.32 6.07
CA ALA A 302 -8.88 -14.99 5.87
C ALA A 302 -7.89 -14.76 7.01
N ALA A 303 -7.90 -13.58 7.63
CA ALA A 303 -6.98 -13.21 8.71
C ALA A 303 -7.58 -12.13 9.62
N GLU A 304 -6.96 -11.93 10.79
CA GLU A 304 -7.20 -10.78 11.66
C GLU A 304 -5.97 -9.85 11.66
N GLU A 305 -6.21 -8.55 11.55
CA GLU A 305 -5.17 -7.53 11.62
C GLU A 305 -5.34 -6.71 12.91
N SER A 306 -4.28 -6.68 13.74
CA SER A 306 -4.25 -5.92 14.99
C SER A 306 -3.05 -4.98 15.08
N ILE A 307 -2.25 -4.91 14.02
CA ILE A 307 -1.05 -4.08 13.96
C ILE A 307 -1.46 -2.61 13.88
N THR A 308 -0.82 -1.78 14.69
CA THR A 308 -0.91 -0.33 14.62
C THR A 308 0.48 0.28 14.61
N PHE A 309 0.65 1.42 13.94
CA PHE A 309 1.92 2.13 13.91
C PHE A 309 1.78 3.51 14.55
N SER A 310 2.80 3.89 15.33
CA SER A 310 2.87 5.24 15.87
C SER A 310 3.04 6.28 14.77
N LEU A 311 2.49 7.46 14.95
CA LEU A 311 2.69 8.61 14.05
C LEU A 311 4.18 8.91 13.82
N PRO A 312 4.53 9.64 12.76
CA PRO A 312 5.88 10.15 12.54
C PRO A 312 6.45 10.84 13.80
N LYS A 313 7.76 10.70 14.01
CA LYS A 313 8.41 11.22 15.22
C LYS A 313 8.28 12.73 15.37
N GLU A 314 8.22 13.45 14.24
CA GLU A 314 8.06 14.89 14.16
C GLU A 314 6.73 15.31 14.81
N LEU A 315 5.61 14.72 14.37
CA LEU A 315 4.28 15.00 14.94
C LEU A 315 4.15 14.55 16.40
N ARG A 316 4.77 13.44 16.79
CA ARG A 316 4.71 12.96 18.19
C ARG A 316 5.46 13.86 19.15
N ARG A 317 6.57 14.47 18.74
CA ARG A 317 7.32 15.40 19.55
C ARG A 317 6.50 16.64 19.84
N ASP A 318 5.96 17.24 18.80
CA ASP A 318 5.21 18.47 18.89
C ASP A 318 3.92 18.30 19.71
N LEU A 319 3.20 17.20 19.53
CA LEU A 319 2.05 16.84 20.37
C LEU A 319 2.41 16.66 21.85
N ARG A 320 3.61 16.18 22.18
CA ARG A 320 4.09 16.07 23.55
C ARG A 320 4.44 17.42 24.17
N GLU A 321 5.04 18.32 23.39
CA GLU A 321 5.37 19.67 23.80
C GLU A 321 4.10 20.49 24.06
N GLU A 322 3.10 20.40 23.17
CA GLU A 322 1.77 21.01 23.36
C GLU A 322 1.07 20.45 24.61
N ALA A 323 1.04 19.14 24.78
CA ALA A 323 0.44 18.53 25.96
C ALA A 323 1.15 18.96 27.25
N ALA A 324 2.48 19.08 27.23
CA ALA A 324 3.24 19.58 28.37
C ALA A 324 2.95 21.05 28.66
N ALA A 325 2.81 21.89 27.63
CA ALA A 325 2.42 23.30 27.77
C ALA A 325 1.03 23.45 28.40
N LEU A 326 0.04 22.69 27.89
CA LEU A 326 -1.32 22.69 28.45
C LEU A 326 -1.39 22.24 29.91
N VAL A 327 -0.58 21.25 30.29
CA VAL A 327 -0.48 20.80 31.68
C VAL A 327 0.16 21.87 32.57
N ALA A 328 1.19 22.58 32.06
CA ALA A 328 1.83 23.68 32.78
C ALA A 328 0.88 24.85 33.00
N GLU A 329 0.09 25.20 31.97
CA GLU A 329 -0.91 26.29 32.03
C GLU A 329 -2.02 25.98 33.06
N ARG A 330 -2.54 24.74 33.06
CA ARG A 330 -3.54 24.28 34.05
C ARG A 330 -3.00 24.29 35.48
N LYS A 331 -1.72 24.01 35.71
CA LYS A 331 -1.10 24.09 37.03
C LYS A 331 -0.85 25.49 37.47
N GLY A 332 -0.56 26.42 36.53
CA GLY A 332 -0.39 27.85 36.82
C GLY A 332 -1.69 28.54 37.20
N THR A 333 -2.83 28.14 36.66
CA THR A 333 -4.15 28.67 36.98
C THR A 333 -4.79 28.10 38.25
N ALA A 334 -4.32 26.95 38.73
CA ALA A 334 -4.82 26.34 39.98
C ALA A 334 -4.08 26.83 41.23
N GLY A 335 -3.08 27.70 41.08
CA GLY A 335 -2.26 28.28 42.17
C GLY A 335 -2.53 29.76 42.46
N GLN A 336 -3.57 30.33 41.85
CA GLN A 336 -4.12 31.65 42.18
C GLN A 336 -5.49 31.48 42.83
#